data_49bca4d41758569b21f5fe6610979d11
#
_entry.id   49bca4d41758569b21f5fe6610979d11
#
_cell.length_a   1.000
_cell.length_b   1.000
_cell.length_c   1.000
_cell.angle_alpha   90.00
_cell.angle_beta   90.00
_cell.angle_gamma   90.00
#
_symmetry.space_group_name_H-M   'P 1'
#
loop_
_entity.id
_entity.type
_entity.pdbx_description
1 polymer ?
#
loop_
_entity_poly.entity_id
_entity_poly.type
_entity_poly.pdbx_seq_one_letter_code
_entity_poly.pdbx_strand_id
1 'polypeptide(L)'
;MLLGLVKPSKGEIDIFGKRFNAKNRISILKNIGSLIETPSYYGHLTAKENLEILRILLDAPKSNIEKVLSIVRLDNQHNKKVSAFSLGMKQRLGLASAMLAFPKLLILDEPTNGLDPAGIQEMRELIRSLPKEYGMTVVVSSHLLSEIDQMADDVGIIANGKLKFQNSLAVLHEMHKSENLEDIFLELTGKDVSL
;
A
#
# COMPACT_ATOMS: atom_id res chain seq x y z
N MET A 1 -4.89 9.55 -9.20
CA MET A 1 -5.97 10.51 -8.81
C MET A 1 -6.01 10.73 -7.30
N LEU A 2 -6.10 9.73 -6.45
CA LEU A 2 -6.18 9.88 -4.97
C LEU A 2 -5.00 10.68 -4.36
N LEU A 3 -3.80 10.55 -4.91
CA LEU A 3 -2.62 11.31 -4.49
C LEU A 3 -2.48 12.69 -5.18
N GLY A 4 -3.44 13.07 -6.01
CA GLY A 4 -3.42 14.36 -6.72
C GLY A 4 -2.40 14.48 -7.85
N LEU A 5 -1.74 13.37 -8.25
CA LEU A 5 -0.77 13.35 -9.35
C LEU A 5 -1.46 13.51 -10.72
N VAL A 6 -2.69 13.01 -10.82
CA VAL A 6 -3.53 13.11 -12.02
C VAL A 6 -4.87 13.69 -11.63
N LYS A 7 -5.38 14.65 -12.40
CA LYS A 7 -6.72 15.23 -12.20
C LYS A 7 -7.78 14.34 -12.87
N PRO A 8 -8.95 14.14 -12.23
CA PRO A 8 -10.07 13.49 -12.89
C PRO A 8 -10.61 14.39 -14.03
N SER A 9 -10.99 13.78 -15.15
CA SER A 9 -11.65 14.50 -16.27
C SER A 9 -13.08 14.89 -15.90
N LYS A 10 -13.77 14.05 -15.11
CA LYS A 10 -15.14 14.27 -14.59
C LYS A 10 -15.27 13.59 -13.22
N GLY A 11 -16.33 13.94 -12.52
CA GLY A 11 -16.61 13.39 -11.20
C GLY A 11 -15.85 14.07 -10.07
N GLU A 12 -16.00 13.56 -8.88
CA GLU A 12 -15.53 14.16 -7.64
C GLU A 12 -14.89 13.11 -6.77
N ILE A 13 -13.94 13.53 -5.94
CA ILE A 13 -13.23 12.66 -4.99
C ILE A 13 -13.44 13.21 -3.59
N ASP A 14 -13.93 12.40 -2.68
CA ASP A 14 -14.05 12.73 -1.27
C ASP A 14 -13.16 11.76 -0.45
N ILE A 15 -12.33 12.34 0.41
CA ILE A 15 -11.44 11.58 1.29
C ILE A 15 -11.60 12.12 2.71
N PHE A 16 -11.81 11.24 3.68
CA PHE A 16 -12.10 11.61 5.07
C PHE A 16 -13.30 12.58 5.21
N GLY A 17 -14.34 12.40 4.36
CA GLY A 17 -15.52 13.27 4.33
C GLY A 17 -15.25 14.67 3.79
N LYS A 18 -14.11 14.92 3.15
CA LYS A 18 -13.75 16.21 2.57
C LYS A 18 -13.53 16.11 1.08
N ARG A 19 -14.09 17.07 0.31
CA ARG A 19 -13.84 17.18 -1.12
C ARG A 19 -12.36 17.38 -1.40
N PHE A 20 -11.76 16.51 -2.25
CA PHE A 20 -10.37 16.64 -2.68
C PHE A 20 -10.25 17.70 -3.79
N ASN A 21 -9.82 18.89 -3.43
CA ASN A 21 -9.66 20.03 -4.33
C ASN A 21 -8.43 20.88 -3.94
N ALA A 22 -8.17 21.94 -4.69
CA ALA A 22 -7.00 22.81 -4.45
C ALA A 22 -6.94 23.38 -3.02
N LYS A 23 -8.09 23.64 -2.38
CA LYS A 23 -8.17 24.21 -1.03
C LYS A 23 -7.84 23.18 0.06
N ASN A 24 -8.28 21.92 -0.12
CA ASN A 24 -8.19 20.89 0.92
C ASN A 24 -7.09 19.86 0.68
N ARG A 25 -6.50 19.79 -0.53
CA ARG A 25 -5.55 18.74 -0.91
C ARG A 25 -4.39 18.56 0.07
N ILE A 26 -3.76 19.63 0.52
CA ILE A 26 -2.61 19.57 1.42
C ILE A 26 -3.01 18.96 2.77
N SER A 27 -4.12 19.41 3.35
CA SER A 27 -4.60 18.88 4.64
C SER A 27 -5.03 17.41 4.56
N ILE A 28 -5.53 16.96 3.40
CA ILE A 28 -5.89 15.56 3.15
C ILE A 28 -4.61 14.73 2.96
N LEU A 29 -3.69 15.16 2.08
CA LEU A 29 -2.47 14.43 1.78
C LEU A 29 -1.55 14.25 2.99
N LYS A 30 -1.55 15.16 3.95
CA LYS A 30 -0.84 14.99 5.24
C LYS A 30 -1.27 13.74 6.03
N ASN A 31 -2.47 13.21 5.76
CA ASN A 31 -3.00 12.01 6.41
C ASN A 31 -2.95 10.76 5.50
N ILE A 32 -2.25 10.85 4.39
CA ILE A 32 -2.08 9.75 3.43
C ILE A 32 -0.59 9.41 3.33
N GLY A 33 -0.26 8.15 3.58
CA GLY A 33 1.03 7.58 3.20
C GLY A 33 0.90 6.81 1.89
N SER A 34 1.97 6.73 1.11
CA SER A 34 1.93 5.95 -0.12
C SER A 34 3.27 5.30 -0.44
N LEU A 35 3.18 4.09 -0.97
CA LEU A 35 4.27 3.36 -1.62
C LEU A 35 3.81 3.04 -3.04
N ILE A 36 4.46 3.63 -4.04
CA ILE A 36 4.10 3.46 -5.45
C ILE A 36 5.26 2.77 -6.15
N GLU A 37 5.01 1.55 -6.63
CA GLU A 37 5.99 0.71 -7.31
C GLU A 37 7.30 0.56 -6.52
N THR A 38 8.36 1.23 -6.97
CA THR A 38 9.69 1.10 -6.37
C THR A 38 9.96 2.22 -5.36
N PRO A 39 10.30 1.90 -4.11
CA PRO A 39 10.60 2.92 -3.11
C PRO A 39 11.86 3.72 -3.48
N SER A 40 11.76 5.05 -3.36
CA SER A 40 12.90 5.96 -3.53
C SER A 40 13.69 6.06 -2.24
N TYR A 41 15.01 5.88 -2.32
CA TYR A 41 15.92 5.97 -1.18
C TYR A 41 17.33 6.43 -1.60
N TYR A 42 18.06 6.96 -0.63
CA TYR A 42 19.48 7.26 -0.79
C TYR A 42 20.30 6.02 -0.41
N GLY A 43 20.82 5.31 -1.41
CA GLY A 43 21.51 4.03 -1.22
C GLY A 43 22.77 4.11 -0.36
N HIS A 44 23.44 5.26 -0.33
CA HIS A 44 24.64 5.50 0.48
C HIS A 44 24.34 5.81 1.96
N LEU A 45 23.08 5.98 2.32
CA LEU A 45 22.61 6.20 3.67
C LEU A 45 22.07 4.91 4.28
N THR A 46 21.98 4.86 5.60
CA THR A 46 21.28 3.82 6.37
C THR A 46 19.76 4.01 6.29
N ALA A 47 18.98 3.03 6.72
CA ALA A 47 17.51 3.14 6.80
C ALA A 47 17.10 4.31 7.71
N LYS A 48 17.74 4.44 8.86
CA LYS A 48 17.48 5.52 9.84
C LYS A 48 17.74 6.90 9.27
N GLU A 49 18.84 7.09 8.55
CA GLU A 49 19.19 8.37 7.90
C GLU A 49 18.19 8.71 6.77
N ASN A 50 17.77 7.72 5.98
CA ASN A 50 16.71 7.91 4.98
C ASN A 50 15.40 8.38 5.61
N LEU A 51 14.98 7.72 6.69
CA LEU A 51 13.76 8.09 7.43
C LEU A 51 13.90 9.45 8.12
N GLU A 52 15.10 9.84 8.60
CA GLU A 52 15.31 11.15 9.20
C GLU A 52 15.08 12.30 8.22
N ILE A 53 15.51 12.14 6.95
CA ILE A 53 15.23 13.12 5.88
C ILE A 53 13.72 13.29 5.71
N LEU A 54 12.98 12.18 5.59
CA LEU A 54 11.53 12.22 5.43
C LEU A 54 10.82 12.77 6.67
N ARG A 55 11.29 12.43 7.86
CA ARG A 55 10.75 12.94 9.12
C ARG A 55 10.77 14.47 9.16
N ILE A 56 11.89 15.07 8.74
CA ILE A 56 12.03 16.54 8.70
C ILE A 56 11.02 17.12 7.70
N LEU A 57 10.89 16.52 6.51
CA LEU A 57 9.93 16.98 5.48
C LEU A 57 8.47 16.86 5.92
N LEU A 58 8.15 15.82 6.69
CA LEU A 58 6.79 15.53 7.16
C LEU A 58 6.48 16.21 8.50
N ASP A 59 7.46 16.85 9.15
CA ASP A 59 7.37 17.38 10.52
C ASP A 59 6.86 16.31 11.51
N ALA A 60 7.37 15.08 11.35
CA ALA A 60 6.97 13.96 12.18
C ALA A 60 7.84 13.85 13.46
N PRO A 61 7.30 13.28 14.56
CA PRO A 61 8.08 13.05 15.79
C PRO A 61 9.29 12.16 15.54
N LYS A 62 10.44 12.48 16.16
CA LYS A 62 11.68 11.68 16.02
C LYS A 62 11.50 10.23 16.48
N SER A 63 10.68 10.01 17.50
CA SER A 63 10.36 8.67 18.01
C SER A 63 9.66 7.76 16.98
N ASN A 64 9.08 8.32 15.92
CA ASN A 64 8.40 7.52 14.88
C ASN A 64 9.40 6.70 14.08
N ILE A 65 10.64 7.14 13.91
CA ILE A 65 11.67 6.41 13.18
C ILE A 65 11.88 5.02 13.77
N GLU A 66 12.16 4.96 15.09
CA GLU A 66 12.38 3.67 15.75
C GLU A 66 11.12 2.80 15.72
N LYS A 67 9.94 3.41 15.88
CA LYS A 67 8.66 2.70 15.82
C LYS A 67 8.45 2.05 14.45
N VAL A 68 8.59 2.80 13.35
CA VAL A 68 8.35 2.23 12.02
C VAL A 68 9.42 1.22 11.64
N LEU A 69 10.69 1.40 12.04
CA LEU A 69 11.74 0.41 11.82
C LEU A 69 11.45 -0.90 12.54
N SER A 70 10.93 -0.84 13.76
CA SER A 70 10.52 -2.03 14.51
C SER A 70 9.32 -2.71 13.84
N ILE A 71 8.29 -1.95 13.44
CA ILE A 71 7.10 -2.47 12.75
C ILE A 71 7.50 -3.26 11.49
N VAL A 72 8.40 -2.71 10.68
CA VAL A 72 8.84 -3.36 9.44
C VAL A 72 9.99 -4.35 9.64
N ARG A 73 10.40 -4.64 10.89
CA ARG A 73 11.48 -5.57 11.26
C ARG A 73 12.83 -5.23 10.62
N LEU A 74 13.18 -3.93 10.62
CA LEU A 74 14.48 -3.40 10.17
C LEU A 74 15.30 -2.79 11.30
N ASP A 75 14.86 -2.91 12.55
CA ASP A 75 15.52 -2.40 13.75
C ASP A 75 16.94 -2.94 13.96
N ASN A 76 17.24 -4.17 13.53
CA ASN A 76 18.55 -4.80 13.63
C ASN A 76 19.54 -4.41 12.50
N GLN A 77 19.19 -3.45 11.63
CA GLN A 77 19.98 -3.06 10.45
C GLN A 77 20.62 -1.67 10.58
N HIS A 78 20.91 -1.23 11.81
CA HIS A 78 21.29 0.17 12.12
C HIS A 78 22.46 0.74 11.30
N ASN A 79 23.48 -0.07 11.01
CA ASN A 79 24.70 0.38 10.36
C ASN A 79 24.79 -0.01 8.88
N LYS A 80 23.82 -0.78 8.37
CA LYS A 80 23.84 -1.26 7.00
C LYS A 80 23.30 -0.19 6.05
N LYS A 81 24.05 0.13 5.01
CA LYS A 81 23.62 1.06 3.96
C LYS A 81 22.52 0.42 3.12
N VAL A 82 21.56 1.22 2.67
CA VAL A 82 20.40 0.76 1.89
C VAL A 82 20.82 0.14 0.54
N SER A 83 21.96 0.55 -0.02
CA SER A 83 22.54 -0.08 -1.22
C SER A 83 22.81 -1.57 -1.05
N ALA A 84 23.10 -2.01 0.18
CA ALA A 84 23.36 -3.42 0.52
C ALA A 84 22.10 -4.19 1.02
N PHE A 85 20.92 -3.58 0.97
CA PHE A 85 19.66 -4.23 1.34
C PHE A 85 19.20 -5.19 0.24
N SER A 86 18.57 -6.31 0.65
CA SER A 86 17.81 -7.15 -0.26
C SER A 86 16.58 -6.39 -0.79
N LEU A 87 15.94 -6.90 -1.83
CA LEU A 87 14.71 -6.30 -2.36
C LEU A 87 13.63 -6.22 -1.27
N GLY A 88 13.41 -7.30 -0.52
CA GLY A 88 12.45 -7.30 0.59
C GLY A 88 12.76 -6.29 1.68
N MET A 89 14.03 -6.09 2.04
CA MET A 89 14.43 -5.04 2.97
C MET A 89 14.15 -3.63 2.41
N LYS A 90 14.35 -3.42 1.12
CA LYS A 90 14.04 -2.15 0.43
C LYS A 90 12.54 -1.88 0.41
N GLN A 91 11.72 -2.89 0.11
CA GLN A 91 10.26 -2.77 0.17
C GLN A 91 9.76 -2.45 1.58
N ARG A 92 10.31 -3.11 2.61
CA ARG A 92 10.01 -2.79 4.01
C ARG A 92 10.41 -1.37 4.38
N LEU A 93 11.55 -0.87 3.92
CA LEU A 93 11.94 0.53 4.11
C LEU A 93 10.97 1.50 3.41
N GLY A 94 10.51 1.16 2.21
CA GLY A 94 9.48 1.91 1.49
C GLY A 94 8.17 2.00 2.28
N LEU A 95 7.72 0.87 2.85
CA LEU A 95 6.56 0.82 3.72
C LEU A 95 6.77 1.66 5.00
N ALA A 96 7.94 1.55 5.65
CA ALA A 96 8.29 2.38 6.80
C ALA A 96 8.25 3.88 6.48
N SER A 97 8.73 4.25 5.30
CA SER A 97 8.69 5.63 4.79
C SER A 97 7.25 6.13 4.61
N ALA A 98 6.38 5.30 4.02
CA ALA A 98 4.97 5.61 3.85
C ALA A 98 4.21 5.74 5.17
N MET A 99 4.64 4.98 6.20
CA MET A 99 4.01 4.96 7.53
C MET A 99 4.57 6.00 8.50
N LEU A 100 5.65 6.70 8.17
CA LEU A 100 6.46 7.49 9.12
C LEU A 100 5.66 8.54 9.92
N ALA A 101 4.63 9.12 9.31
CA ALA A 101 3.72 10.05 9.98
C ALA A 101 2.50 9.38 10.62
N PHE A 102 2.40 8.05 10.65
CA PHE A 102 1.23 7.28 11.06
C PHE A 102 -0.06 7.79 10.40
N PRO A 103 -0.14 7.70 9.06
CA PRO A 103 -1.26 8.23 8.30
C PRO A 103 -2.55 7.46 8.58
N LYS A 104 -3.71 8.11 8.36
CA LYS A 104 -5.02 7.44 8.44
C LYS A 104 -5.30 6.52 7.26
N LEU A 105 -4.73 6.84 6.10
CA LEU A 105 -4.85 6.06 4.87
C LEU A 105 -3.48 5.76 4.32
N LEU A 106 -3.23 4.48 4.04
CA LEU A 106 -2.01 4.00 3.40
C LEU A 106 -2.37 3.42 2.04
N ILE A 107 -1.72 3.90 0.98
CA ILE A 107 -1.92 3.42 -0.40
C ILE A 107 -0.66 2.70 -0.83
N LEU A 108 -0.78 1.41 -1.12
CA LEU A 108 0.31 0.53 -1.50
C LEU A 108 0.05 -0.01 -2.91
N ASP A 109 0.93 0.34 -3.84
CA ASP A 109 0.85 -0.09 -5.23
C ASP A 109 1.84 -1.23 -5.45
N GLU A 110 1.34 -2.45 -5.68
CA GLU A 110 2.12 -3.67 -5.88
C GLU A 110 3.21 -3.90 -4.80
N PRO A 111 2.88 -3.87 -3.48
CA PRO A 111 3.89 -3.87 -2.42
C PRO A 111 4.71 -5.16 -2.31
N THR A 112 4.24 -6.25 -2.92
CA THR A 112 4.86 -7.59 -2.92
C THR A 112 5.62 -7.89 -4.20
N ASN A 113 5.57 -6.98 -5.19
CA ASN A 113 6.16 -7.22 -6.51
C ASN A 113 7.67 -7.52 -6.43
N GLY A 114 8.07 -8.63 -7.05
CA GLY A 114 9.46 -9.08 -7.12
C GLY A 114 10.01 -9.71 -5.84
N LEU A 115 9.20 -9.89 -4.81
CA LEU A 115 9.59 -10.62 -3.61
C LEU A 115 9.56 -12.13 -3.85
N ASP A 116 10.38 -12.87 -3.10
CA ASP A 116 10.30 -14.31 -3.02
C ASP A 116 9.06 -14.74 -2.18
N PRO A 117 8.62 -16.01 -2.24
CA PRO A 117 7.42 -16.45 -1.53
C PRO A 117 7.42 -16.16 -0.02
N ALA A 118 8.57 -16.26 0.64
CA ALA A 118 8.69 -15.94 2.06
C ALA A 118 8.50 -14.43 2.31
N GLY A 119 9.12 -13.59 1.49
CA GLY A 119 8.98 -12.14 1.55
C GLY A 119 7.55 -11.66 1.28
N ILE A 120 6.85 -12.32 0.34
CA ILE A 120 5.43 -12.08 0.06
C ILE A 120 4.59 -12.37 1.31
N GLN A 121 4.77 -13.54 1.92
CA GLN A 121 4.04 -13.92 3.14
C GLN A 121 4.28 -12.91 4.27
N GLU A 122 5.53 -12.56 4.53
CA GLU A 122 5.88 -11.62 5.60
C GLU A 122 5.31 -10.21 5.34
N MET A 123 5.34 -9.73 4.10
CA MET A 123 4.77 -8.43 3.73
C MET A 123 3.25 -8.43 3.88
N ARG A 124 2.58 -9.50 3.47
CA ARG A 124 1.14 -9.68 3.63
C ARG A 124 0.71 -9.68 5.10
N GLU A 125 1.40 -10.45 5.96
CA GLU A 125 1.15 -10.48 7.40
C GLU A 125 1.29 -9.08 8.02
N LEU A 126 2.35 -8.37 7.63
CA LEU A 126 2.60 -7.01 8.06
C LEU A 126 1.46 -6.08 7.65
N ILE A 127 1.07 -6.06 6.36
CA ILE A 127 -0.01 -5.21 5.84
C ILE A 127 -1.33 -5.51 6.59
N ARG A 128 -1.67 -6.78 6.83
CA ARG A 128 -2.88 -7.19 7.57
C ARG A 128 -2.89 -6.73 9.03
N SER A 129 -1.73 -6.54 9.63
CA SER A 129 -1.64 -6.09 11.03
C SER A 129 -1.93 -4.58 11.18
N LEU A 130 -1.62 -3.78 10.15
CA LEU A 130 -1.67 -2.32 10.24
C LEU A 130 -3.04 -1.74 10.63
N PRO A 131 -4.17 -2.20 10.07
CA PRO A 131 -5.48 -1.71 10.48
C PRO A 131 -5.78 -1.99 11.96
N LYS A 132 -5.46 -3.19 12.43
CA LYS A 132 -5.78 -3.66 13.79
C LYS A 132 -4.89 -3.01 14.85
N GLU A 133 -3.59 -2.91 14.57
CA GLU A 133 -2.60 -2.46 15.56
C GLU A 133 -2.42 -0.94 15.55
N TYR A 134 -2.59 -0.28 14.40
CA TYR A 134 -2.29 1.16 14.24
C TYR A 134 -3.48 1.98 13.75
N GLY A 135 -4.66 1.37 13.54
CA GLY A 135 -5.88 2.06 13.13
C GLY A 135 -5.80 2.69 11.71
N MET A 136 -4.95 2.16 10.85
CA MET A 136 -4.79 2.65 9.48
C MET A 136 -5.82 1.97 8.56
N THR A 137 -6.40 2.72 7.62
CA THR A 137 -7.05 2.12 6.46
C THR A 137 -5.98 1.85 5.40
N VAL A 138 -5.94 0.64 4.86
CA VAL A 138 -4.95 0.27 3.83
C VAL A 138 -5.65 -0.03 2.53
N VAL A 139 -5.22 0.61 1.45
CA VAL A 139 -5.62 0.32 0.06
C VAL A 139 -4.43 -0.30 -0.64
N VAL A 140 -4.61 -1.51 -1.14
CA VAL A 140 -3.56 -2.27 -1.85
C VAL A 140 -4.01 -2.50 -3.28
N SER A 141 -3.14 -2.24 -4.25
CA SER A 141 -3.27 -2.80 -5.60
C SER A 141 -2.38 -4.04 -5.70
N SER A 142 -2.89 -5.08 -6.35
CA SER A 142 -2.11 -6.26 -6.72
C SER A 142 -2.70 -6.91 -7.96
N HIS A 143 -1.85 -7.50 -8.78
CA HIS A 143 -2.23 -8.38 -9.86
C HIS A 143 -2.24 -9.87 -9.44
N LEU A 144 -1.76 -10.18 -8.24
CA LEU A 144 -1.74 -11.52 -7.66
C LEU A 144 -3.01 -11.71 -6.83
N LEU A 145 -4.04 -12.29 -7.45
CA LEU A 145 -5.37 -12.45 -6.86
C LEU A 145 -5.35 -13.30 -5.59
N SER A 146 -4.50 -14.33 -5.56
CA SER A 146 -4.29 -15.16 -4.36
C SER A 146 -3.76 -14.41 -3.15
N GLU A 147 -3.06 -13.29 -3.34
CA GLU A 147 -2.64 -12.42 -2.24
C GLU A 147 -3.80 -11.57 -1.72
N ILE A 148 -4.60 -11.00 -2.64
CA ILE A 148 -5.80 -10.24 -2.28
C ILE A 148 -6.76 -11.09 -1.48
N ASP A 149 -6.99 -12.33 -1.92
CA ASP A 149 -7.85 -13.30 -1.25
C ASP A 149 -7.45 -13.56 0.22
N GLN A 150 -6.17 -13.47 0.49
CA GLN A 150 -5.64 -13.72 1.84
C GLN A 150 -5.51 -12.48 2.73
N MET A 151 -5.62 -11.26 2.18
CA MET A 151 -5.37 -10.05 2.98
C MET A 151 -6.51 -9.02 2.97
N ALA A 152 -7.39 -9.01 1.97
CA ALA A 152 -8.39 -7.98 1.83
C ALA A 152 -9.67 -8.28 2.64
N ASP A 153 -10.27 -7.24 3.20
CA ASP A 153 -11.62 -7.29 3.77
C ASP A 153 -12.65 -6.92 2.68
N ASP A 154 -12.34 -5.88 1.89
CA ASP A 154 -13.15 -5.39 0.78
C ASP A 154 -12.34 -5.43 -0.52
N VAL A 155 -13.01 -5.67 -1.64
CA VAL A 155 -12.37 -5.76 -2.95
C VAL A 155 -13.08 -4.91 -4.01
N GLY A 156 -12.30 -4.26 -4.85
CA GLY A 156 -12.76 -3.57 -6.06
C GLY A 156 -12.11 -4.17 -7.30
N ILE A 157 -12.89 -4.66 -8.24
CA ILE A 157 -12.41 -5.22 -9.51
C ILE A 157 -12.59 -4.18 -10.61
N ILE A 158 -11.51 -3.79 -11.27
CA ILE A 158 -11.50 -2.83 -12.36
C ILE A 158 -10.99 -3.52 -13.62
N ALA A 159 -11.75 -3.43 -14.68
CA ALA A 159 -11.35 -3.93 -16.00
C ALA A 159 -11.77 -2.96 -17.11
N ASN A 160 -10.90 -2.75 -18.10
CA ASN A 160 -11.14 -1.84 -19.22
C ASN A 160 -11.61 -0.43 -18.78
N GLY A 161 -11.01 0.10 -17.68
CA GLY A 161 -11.34 1.41 -17.13
C GLY A 161 -12.71 1.50 -16.45
N LYS A 162 -13.38 0.39 -16.18
CA LYS A 162 -14.69 0.32 -15.52
C LYS A 162 -14.61 -0.49 -14.24
N LEU A 163 -15.26 0.01 -13.19
CA LEU A 163 -15.47 -0.73 -11.96
C LEU A 163 -16.51 -1.84 -12.25
N LYS A 164 -16.11 -3.09 -12.10
CA LYS A 164 -16.93 -4.28 -12.37
C LYS A 164 -17.61 -4.81 -11.11
N PHE A 165 -16.91 -4.72 -10.00
CA PHE A 165 -17.39 -5.18 -8.70
C PHE A 165 -16.80 -4.31 -7.59
N GLN A 166 -17.56 -4.10 -6.51
CA GLN A 166 -17.08 -3.48 -5.28
C GLN A 166 -17.97 -3.94 -4.13
N ASN A 167 -17.42 -4.76 -3.25
CA ASN A 167 -18.07 -5.21 -2.00
C ASN A 167 -17.04 -5.91 -1.11
N SER A 168 -17.49 -6.45 0.03
CA SER A 168 -16.61 -7.30 0.85
C SER A 168 -16.21 -8.57 0.08
N LEU A 169 -15.00 -9.05 0.39
CA LEU A 169 -14.49 -10.29 -0.18
C LEU A 169 -15.40 -11.48 0.14
N ALA A 170 -15.98 -11.49 1.34
CA ALA A 170 -16.94 -12.52 1.75
C ALA A 170 -18.18 -12.58 0.85
N VAL A 171 -18.74 -11.42 0.48
CA VAL A 171 -19.88 -11.34 -0.46
C VAL A 171 -19.48 -11.82 -1.84
N LEU A 172 -18.27 -11.51 -2.30
CA LEU A 172 -17.78 -11.99 -3.59
C LEU A 172 -17.75 -13.52 -3.64
N HIS A 173 -17.18 -14.18 -2.63
CA HIS A 173 -17.14 -15.64 -2.52
C HIS A 173 -18.53 -16.27 -2.37
N GLU A 174 -19.45 -15.62 -1.65
CA GLU A 174 -20.83 -16.11 -1.50
C GLU A 174 -21.58 -16.10 -2.84
N MET A 175 -21.38 -15.07 -3.66
CA MET A 175 -22.02 -14.95 -4.98
C MET A 175 -21.52 -16.00 -6.00
N HIS A 176 -20.25 -16.37 -5.91
CA HIS A 176 -19.56 -17.27 -6.84
C HIS A 176 -19.18 -18.60 -6.18
N LYS A 177 -20.13 -19.31 -5.61
CA LYS A 177 -19.98 -20.55 -4.82
C LYS A 177 -18.83 -21.46 -5.33
N SER A 178 -17.79 -21.63 -4.52
CA SER A 178 -16.67 -22.55 -4.70
C SER A 178 -15.62 -22.23 -5.78
N GLU A 179 -15.66 -21.08 -6.41
CA GLU A 179 -14.61 -20.65 -7.37
C GLU A 179 -13.49 -19.93 -6.62
N ASN A 180 -12.26 -20.07 -7.11
CA ASN A 180 -11.15 -19.27 -6.64
C ASN A 180 -11.27 -17.83 -7.18
N LEU A 181 -10.54 -16.90 -6.62
CA LEU A 181 -10.64 -15.49 -6.99
C LEU A 181 -10.19 -15.26 -8.46
N GLU A 182 -9.32 -16.10 -9.01
CA GLU A 182 -8.89 -16.06 -10.41
C GLU A 182 -10.05 -16.34 -11.36
N ASP A 183 -10.86 -17.37 -11.10
CA ASP A 183 -12.01 -17.73 -11.93
C ASP A 183 -13.10 -16.65 -11.87
N ILE A 184 -13.37 -16.14 -10.66
CA ILE A 184 -14.30 -15.02 -10.46
C ILE A 184 -13.84 -13.77 -11.25
N PHE A 185 -12.55 -13.46 -11.19
CA PHE A 185 -11.98 -12.33 -11.91
C PHE A 185 -12.14 -12.50 -13.42
N LEU A 186 -11.86 -13.68 -13.97
CA LEU A 186 -12.04 -13.99 -15.40
C LEU A 186 -13.50 -13.89 -15.82
N GLU A 187 -14.43 -14.35 -15.01
CA GLU A 187 -15.87 -14.22 -15.28
C GLU A 187 -16.29 -12.75 -15.34
N LEU A 188 -15.92 -11.94 -14.34
CA LEU A 188 -16.32 -10.53 -14.23
C LEU A 188 -15.65 -9.62 -15.27
N THR A 189 -14.47 -10.00 -15.74
CA THR A 189 -13.71 -9.18 -16.71
C THR A 189 -13.93 -9.57 -18.16
N GLY A 190 -14.57 -10.72 -18.41
CA GLY A 190 -14.70 -11.34 -19.73
C GLY A 190 -13.44 -12.09 -20.13
N LYS A 191 -13.56 -13.19 -20.89
CA LYS A 191 -12.44 -14.02 -21.34
C LYS A 191 -11.47 -13.34 -22.33
N ASP A 192 -11.53 -12.03 -22.47
CA ASP A 192 -10.64 -11.26 -23.35
C ASP A 192 -9.33 -10.88 -22.64
N VAL A 193 -8.69 -11.84 -22.00
CA VAL A 193 -7.24 -11.79 -21.81
C VAL A 193 -6.66 -12.61 -22.96
N SER A 194 -6.66 -12.02 -24.14
CA SER A 194 -5.81 -12.50 -25.25
C SER A 194 -4.37 -12.40 -24.77
N LEU A 195 -3.74 -13.55 -24.71
CA LEU A 195 -2.31 -13.77 -24.55
C LEU A 195 -1.47 -12.90 -25.48
#